data_648c2adaedae08eb0d5b246156ce8e56
#
_entry.id   648c2adaedae08eb0d5b246156ce8e56
#
_cell.length_a   1.000
_cell.length_b   1.000
_cell.length_c   1.000
_cell.angle_alpha   90.00
_cell.angle_beta   90.00
_cell.angle_gamma   90.00
#
_symmetry.space_group_name_H-M   'P 1'
#
loop_
_entity.id
_entity.type
_entity.pdbx_description
1 polymer ?
#
loop_
_entity_poly.entity_id
_entity_poly.type
_entity_poly.pdbx_seq_one_letter_code
_entity_poly.pdbx_strand_id
1 'polypeptide(L)'
;FGQQPLNALLAIVMVAAAFTIPIYGMNSFYVIVALSALLGILLVIPIGGADMPVVISLLNSYSGIAAAMTGFVLVESNPSAGNALIICGSLVGASGMILTQIMCKGMNRSLVNVIFGAVGGEDGEAASGDGKQLNIKSYSTEEAAMIFDSAEKIIVVPGYGLAVAQAQHAVREVAEFLEGKGKTVLYAIH
;
A
#
# COMPACT_ATOMS: atom_id res chain seq x y z
N PHE A 1 10.72 -17.79 -0.80
CA PHE A 1 9.90 -18.78 -1.51
C PHE A 1 9.16 -19.64 -0.46
N GLY A 2 7.85 -19.48 -0.24
CA GLY A 2 7.06 -20.34 0.68
C GLY A 2 6.09 -19.59 1.60
N GLN A 3 6.19 -18.27 1.73
CA GLN A 3 5.33 -17.52 2.66
C GLN A 3 3.87 -17.47 2.19
N GLN A 4 3.62 -17.35 0.88
CA GLN A 4 2.26 -17.36 0.33
C GLN A 4 1.51 -18.68 0.58
N PRO A 5 2.07 -19.86 0.24
CA PRO A 5 1.40 -21.12 0.54
C PRO A 5 1.25 -21.36 2.04
N LEU A 6 2.19 -20.90 2.88
CA LEU A 6 2.07 -20.99 4.33
C LEU A 6 0.90 -20.13 4.85
N ASN A 7 0.78 -18.88 4.40
CA ASN A 7 -0.32 -18.00 4.77
C ASN A 7 -1.68 -18.56 4.31
N ALA A 8 -1.74 -19.11 3.10
CA ALA A 8 -2.94 -19.76 2.59
C ALA A 8 -3.32 -21.00 3.42
N LEU A 9 -2.34 -21.82 3.77
CA LEU A 9 -2.56 -23.00 4.64
C LEU A 9 -3.07 -22.57 6.02
N LEU A 10 -2.46 -21.56 6.65
CA LEU A 10 -2.89 -21.03 7.94
C LEU A 10 -4.32 -20.48 7.88
N ALA A 11 -4.67 -19.76 6.81
CA ALA A 11 -6.03 -19.26 6.60
C ALA A 11 -7.05 -20.40 6.48
N ILE A 12 -6.73 -21.46 5.74
CA ILE A 12 -7.59 -22.66 5.60
C ILE A 12 -7.76 -23.36 6.96
N VAL A 13 -6.66 -23.55 7.70
CA VAL A 13 -6.70 -24.17 9.02
C VAL A 13 -7.53 -23.33 10.00
N MET A 14 -7.41 -22.01 9.97
CA MET A 14 -8.20 -21.09 10.80
C MET A 14 -9.71 -21.20 10.49
N VAL A 15 -10.07 -21.23 9.20
CA VAL A 15 -11.47 -21.42 8.78
C VAL A 15 -11.99 -22.80 9.22
N ALA A 16 -11.21 -23.86 9.02
CA ALA A 16 -11.56 -25.21 9.48
C ALA A 16 -11.74 -25.25 11.01
N ALA A 17 -10.86 -24.58 11.78
CA ALA A 17 -10.98 -24.50 13.24
C ALA A 17 -12.26 -23.76 13.66
N ALA A 18 -12.75 -22.78 12.88
CA ALA A 18 -14.01 -22.10 13.19
C ALA A 18 -15.21 -23.07 13.20
N PHE A 19 -15.23 -24.07 12.31
CA PHE A 19 -16.27 -25.11 12.28
C PHE A 19 -16.19 -26.07 13.47
N THR A 20 -15.09 -26.10 14.21
CA THR A 20 -14.92 -26.96 15.39
C THR A 20 -15.39 -26.29 16.70
N ILE A 21 -15.72 -25.00 16.69
CA ILE A 21 -16.19 -24.27 17.88
C ILE A 21 -17.40 -24.97 18.55
N PRO A 22 -18.43 -25.42 17.82
CA PRO A 22 -19.58 -26.09 18.45
C PRO A 22 -19.22 -27.39 19.17
N ILE A 23 -18.10 -28.03 18.78
CA ILE A 23 -17.67 -29.33 19.31
C ILE A 23 -16.73 -29.14 20.53
N TYR A 24 -15.73 -28.26 20.40
CA TYR A 24 -14.67 -28.08 21.40
C TYR A 24 -14.79 -26.80 22.22
N GLY A 25 -15.79 -25.96 21.93
CA GLY A 25 -16.11 -24.75 22.70
C GLY A 25 -14.97 -23.73 22.74
N MET A 26 -14.70 -23.20 23.95
CA MET A 26 -13.70 -22.13 24.17
C MET A 26 -12.28 -22.50 23.77
N ASN A 27 -11.91 -23.76 23.79
CA ASN A 27 -10.55 -24.18 23.39
C ASN A 27 -10.30 -23.90 21.90
N SER A 28 -11.27 -24.19 21.03
CA SER A 28 -11.16 -23.85 19.60
C SER A 28 -11.09 -22.34 19.37
N PHE A 29 -11.81 -21.56 20.16
CA PHE A 29 -11.76 -20.11 20.09
C PHE A 29 -10.35 -19.56 20.37
N TYR A 30 -9.68 -20.02 21.45
CA TYR A 30 -8.31 -19.59 21.74
C TYR A 30 -7.31 -19.98 20.66
N VAL A 31 -7.48 -21.16 20.05
CA VAL A 31 -6.64 -21.59 18.92
C VAL A 31 -6.84 -20.66 17.72
N ILE A 32 -8.07 -20.27 17.39
CA ILE A 32 -8.38 -19.35 16.31
C ILE A 32 -7.75 -17.98 16.57
N VAL A 33 -7.85 -17.46 17.79
CA VAL A 33 -7.25 -16.18 18.16
C VAL A 33 -5.73 -16.22 17.97
N ALA A 34 -5.07 -17.28 18.42
CA ALA A 34 -3.61 -17.43 18.25
C ALA A 34 -3.22 -17.52 16.76
N LEU A 35 -3.94 -18.34 15.98
CA LEU A 35 -3.69 -18.48 14.55
C LEU A 35 -3.96 -17.18 13.77
N SER A 36 -5.01 -16.44 14.10
CA SER A 36 -5.32 -15.17 13.45
C SER A 36 -4.29 -14.09 13.77
N ALA A 37 -3.77 -14.04 15.00
CA ALA A 37 -2.69 -13.14 15.36
C ALA A 37 -1.40 -13.44 14.59
N LEU A 38 -1.03 -14.72 14.50
CA LEU A 38 0.13 -15.17 13.74
C LEU A 38 -0.02 -14.84 12.25
N LEU A 39 -1.17 -15.17 11.67
CA LEU A 39 -1.48 -14.89 10.26
C LEU A 39 -1.46 -13.38 9.98
N GLY A 40 -1.98 -12.54 10.88
CA GLY A 40 -1.96 -11.09 10.74
C GLY A 40 -0.54 -10.55 10.66
N ILE A 41 0.37 -11.01 11.53
CA ILE A 41 1.78 -10.63 11.50
C ILE A 41 2.44 -11.07 10.19
N LEU A 42 2.23 -12.32 9.77
CA LEU A 42 2.84 -12.85 8.55
C LEU A 42 2.32 -12.19 7.27
N LEU A 43 1.10 -11.69 7.27
CA LEU A 43 0.54 -10.96 6.12
C LEU A 43 1.07 -9.52 6.01
N VAL A 44 1.36 -8.87 7.14
CA VAL A 44 1.73 -7.44 7.13
C VAL A 44 3.24 -7.24 6.96
N ILE A 45 4.08 -8.12 7.52
CA ILE A 45 5.55 -7.99 7.44
C ILE A 45 6.08 -7.77 6.01
N PRO A 46 5.64 -8.50 4.99
CA PRO A 46 6.20 -8.37 3.65
C PRO A 46 5.70 -7.14 2.87
N ILE A 47 4.80 -6.33 3.45
CA ILE A 47 4.21 -5.20 2.74
C ILE A 47 5.18 -4.01 2.77
N GLY A 48 5.51 -3.50 1.59
CA GLY A 48 6.38 -2.33 1.45
C GLY A 48 5.77 -1.05 2.03
N GLY A 49 6.62 -0.15 2.51
CA GLY A 49 6.18 1.11 3.12
C GLY A 49 5.32 1.98 2.19
N ALA A 50 5.56 1.93 0.89
CA ALA A 50 4.77 2.66 -0.10
C ALA A 50 3.32 2.15 -0.21
N ASP A 51 3.09 0.84 -0.02
CA ASP A 51 1.78 0.21 -0.10
C ASP A 51 1.04 0.20 1.25
N MET A 52 1.72 0.56 2.34
CA MET A 52 1.18 0.53 3.70
C MET A 52 -0.12 1.35 3.87
N PRO A 53 -0.27 2.57 3.32
CA PRO A 53 -1.53 3.33 3.44
C PRO A 53 -2.73 2.58 2.86
N VAL A 54 -2.55 1.88 1.75
CA VAL A 54 -3.60 1.06 1.10
C VAL A 54 -4.02 -0.09 2.01
N VAL A 55 -3.03 -0.78 2.60
CA VAL A 55 -3.26 -1.92 3.50
C VAL A 55 -3.96 -1.47 4.78
N ILE A 56 -3.55 -0.36 5.38
CA ILE A 56 -4.19 0.21 6.57
C ILE A 56 -5.67 0.52 6.29
N SER A 57 -5.97 1.14 5.15
CA SER A 57 -7.35 1.42 4.75
C SER A 57 -8.17 0.15 4.55
N LEU A 58 -7.58 -0.88 3.94
CA LEU A 58 -8.22 -2.18 3.73
C LEU A 58 -8.52 -2.90 5.05
N LEU A 59 -7.54 -2.95 5.96
CA LEU A 59 -7.71 -3.57 7.28
C LEU A 59 -8.74 -2.83 8.13
N ASN A 60 -8.79 -1.49 8.04
CA ASN A 60 -9.82 -0.70 8.69
C ASN A 60 -11.21 -1.03 8.12
N SER A 61 -11.32 -1.23 6.80
CA SER A 61 -12.56 -1.69 6.17
C SER A 61 -13.01 -3.05 6.71
N TYR A 62 -12.11 -4.01 6.82
CA TYR A 62 -12.43 -5.33 7.40
C TYR A 62 -12.86 -5.24 8.87
N SER A 63 -12.22 -4.37 9.65
CA SER A 63 -12.63 -4.10 11.04
C SER A 63 -14.05 -3.52 11.09
N GLY A 64 -14.41 -2.63 10.17
CA GLY A 64 -15.76 -2.09 10.05
C GLY A 64 -16.79 -3.18 9.73
N ILE A 65 -16.47 -4.06 8.77
CA ILE A 65 -17.34 -5.21 8.45
C ILE A 65 -17.50 -6.14 9.66
N ALA A 66 -16.42 -6.43 10.39
CA ALA A 66 -16.48 -7.25 11.60
C ALA A 66 -17.37 -6.62 12.68
N ALA A 67 -17.26 -5.29 12.86
CA ALA A 67 -18.15 -4.56 13.78
C ALA A 67 -19.63 -4.65 13.37
N ALA A 68 -19.93 -4.53 12.08
CA ALA A 68 -21.29 -4.69 11.58
C ALA A 68 -21.83 -6.11 11.84
N MET A 69 -21.01 -7.14 11.58
CA MET A 69 -21.36 -8.54 11.87
C MET A 69 -21.62 -8.78 13.37
N THR A 70 -20.79 -8.19 14.23
CA THR A 70 -21.03 -8.21 15.68
C THR A 70 -22.35 -7.54 16.06
N GLY A 71 -22.68 -6.45 15.34
CA GLY A 71 -23.97 -5.75 15.54
C GLY A 71 -25.18 -6.64 15.28
N PHE A 72 -25.15 -7.49 14.25
CA PHE A 72 -26.25 -8.45 14.00
C PHE A 72 -26.46 -9.45 15.14
N VAL A 73 -25.37 -9.88 15.79
CA VAL A 73 -25.47 -10.77 16.95
C VAL A 73 -26.02 -10.03 18.17
N LEU A 74 -25.62 -8.78 18.36
CA LEU A 74 -26.00 -7.98 19.53
C LEU A 74 -27.43 -7.42 19.44
N VAL A 75 -28.04 -7.34 18.25
CA VAL A 75 -29.32 -6.70 18.07
C VAL A 75 -30.46 -7.39 18.87
N GLU A 76 -30.37 -8.70 19.11
CA GLU A 76 -31.32 -9.46 19.90
C GLU A 76 -31.24 -9.09 21.40
N SER A 77 -30.04 -8.88 21.94
CA SER A 77 -29.87 -8.59 23.37
C SER A 77 -29.84 -7.10 23.68
N ASN A 78 -29.37 -6.27 22.78
CA ASN A 78 -29.33 -4.82 22.88
C ASN A 78 -29.56 -4.16 21.52
N PRO A 79 -30.83 -3.88 21.16
CA PRO A 79 -31.17 -3.33 19.84
C PRO A 79 -30.48 -2.00 19.52
N SER A 80 -30.30 -1.13 20.50
CA SER A 80 -29.69 0.19 20.27
C SER A 80 -28.19 0.05 19.94
N ALA A 81 -27.47 -0.73 20.69
CA ALA A 81 -26.05 -0.98 20.46
C ALA A 81 -25.83 -1.80 19.16
N GLY A 82 -26.66 -2.82 18.92
CA GLY A 82 -26.60 -3.64 17.71
C GLY A 82 -26.81 -2.79 16.45
N ASN A 83 -27.86 -1.98 16.40
CA ASN A 83 -28.13 -1.10 15.26
C ASN A 83 -27.04 -0.06 15.04
N ALA A 84 -26.50 0.53 16.12
CA ALA A 84 -25.39 1.47 16.01
C ALA A 84 -24.14 0.80 15.40
N LEU A 85 -23.80 -0.41 15.82
CA LEU A 85 -22.68 -1.17 15.28
C LEU A 85 -22.89 -1.57 13.81
N ILE A 86 -24.11 -1.97 13.43
CA ILE A 86 -24.44 -2.29 12.04
C ILE A 86 -24.24 -1.07 11.15
N ILE A 87 -24.79 0.07 11.54
CA ILE A 87 -24.74 1.30 10.73
C ILE A 87 -23.30 1.81 10.65
N CYS A 88 -22.64 2.03 11.80
CA CYS A 88 -21.28 2.56 11.83
C CYS A 88 -20.28 1.60 11.17
N GLY A 89 -20.39 0.31 11.45
CA GLY A 89 -19.52 -0.71 10.88
C GLY A 89 -19.67 -0.82 9.36
N SER A 90 -20.89 -0.77 8.84
CA SER A 90 -21.16 -0.79 7.41
C SER A 90 -20.60 0.45 6.70
N LEU A 91 -20.75 1.64 7.30
CA LEU A 91 -20.20 2.88 6.76
C LEU A 91 -18.67 2.85 6.72
N VAL A 92 -18.03 2.41 7.82
CA VAL A 92 -16.56 2.29 7.88
C VAL A 92 -16.08 1.23 6.89
N GLY A 93 -16.75 0.09 6.80
CA GLY A 93 -16.42 -0.97 5.85
C GLY A 93 -16.49 -0.50 4.40
N ALA A 94 -17.59 0.15 4.02
CA ALA A 94 -17.78 0.67 2.67
C ALA A 94 -16.78 1.79 2.33
N SER A 95 -16.63 2.77 3.21
CA SER A 95 -15.71 3.91 2.99
C SER A 95 -14.25 3.45 2.89
N GLY A 96 -13.82 2.52 3.75
CA GLY A 96 -12.46 1.96 3.69
C GLY A 96 -12.19 1.21 2.39
N MET A 97 -13.16 0.44 1.87
CA MET A 97 -13.02 -0.26 0.59
C MET A 97 -12.92 0.70 -0.59
N ILE A 98 -13.77 1.73 -0.62
CA ILE A 98 -13.74 2.77 -1.66
C ILE A 98 -12.41 3.52 -1.62
N LEU A 99 -11.95 3.93 -0.43
CA LEU A 99 -10.68 4.63 -0.26
C LEU A 99 -9.50 3.77 -0.72
N THR A 100 -9.48 2.49 -0.37
CA THR A 100 -8.48 1.52 -0.81
C THR A 100 -8.40 1.46 -2.34
N GLN A 101 -9.55 1.37 -3.03
CA GLN A 101 -9.59 1.34 -4.49
C GLN A 101 -9.09 2.64 -5.13
N ILE A 102 -9.47 3.80 -4.57
CA ILE A 102 -9.03 5.11 -5.06
C ILE A 102 -7.52 5.26 -4.89
N MET A 103 -6.98 4.85 -3.73
CA MET A 103 -5.53 4.88 -3.48
C MET A 103 -4.77 3.95 -4.43
N CYS A 104 -5.23 2.72 -4.63
CA CYS A 104 -4.64 1.81 -5.61
C CYS A 104 -4.60 2.43 -7.01
N LYS A 105 -5.71 3.05 -7.44
CA LYS A 105 -5.79 3.73 -8.73
C LYS A 105 -4.84 4.93 -8.81
N GLY A 106 -4.75 5.74 -7.74
CA GLY A 106 -3.83 6.88 -7.67
C GLY A 106 -2.36 6.47 -7.70
N MET A 107 -2.03 5.31 -7.14
CA MET A 107 -0.68 4.73 -7.14
C MET A 107 -0.38 3.91 -8.42
N ASN A 108 -1.33 3.80 -9.35
CA ASN A 108 -1.25 2.95 -10.53
C ASN A 108 -0.90 1.49 -10.21
N ARG A 109 -1.45 0.97 -9.12
CA ARG A 109 -1.27 -0.41 -8.66
C ARG A 109 -2.60 -1.13 -8.51
N SER A 110 -2.65 -2.42 -8.82
CA SER A 110 -3.83 -3.22 -8.53
C SER A 110 -3.85 -3.64 -7.07
N LEU A 111 -5.03 -3.73 -6.48
CA LEU A 111 -5.20 -4.21 -5.10
C LEU A 111 -4.61 -5.62 -4.89
N VAL A 112 -4.73 -6.48 -5.91
CA VAL A 112 -4.14 -7.83 -5.91
C VAL A 112 -2.62 -7.75 -5.81
N ASN A 113 -1.99 -6.84 -6.56
CA ASN A 113 -0.54 -6.66 -6.48
C ASN A 113 -0.09 -6.09 -5.13
N VAL A 114 -0.87 -5.24 -4.49
CA VAL A 114 -0.56 -4.72 -3.15
C VAL A 114 -0.63 -5.82 -2.09
N ILE A 115 -1.64 -6.70 -2.15
CA ILE A 115 -1.84 -7.75 -1.15
C ILE A 115 -0.91 -8.95 -1.39
N PHE A 116 -0.71 -9.34 -2.64
CA PHE A 116 0.01 -10.57 -3.00
C PHE A 116 1.37 -10.31 -3.66
N GLY A 117 1.60 -9.15 -4.23
CA GLY A 117 2.84 -8.79 -4.93
C GLY A 117 4.00 -8.47 -3.99
N ALA A 118 3.74 -8.17 -2.72
CA ALA A 118 4.77 -7.87 -1.72
C ALA A 118 5.67 -9.07 -1.37
N VAL A 119 5.31 -10.27 -1.81
CA VAL A 119 6.05 -11.51 -1.53
C VAL A 119 6.82 -11.95 -2.77
N GLY A 120 7.87 -11.22 -3.16
CA GLY A 120 8.79 -11.71 -4.19
C GLY A 120 9.24 -10.73 -5.26
N GLY A 121 8.99 -9.46 -5.11
CA GLY A 121 9.57 -8.40 -5.94
C GLY A 121 10.56 -7.58 -5.14
N GLU A 122 11.79 -7.57 -5.55
CA GLU A 122 12.79 -6.59 -5.16
C GLU A 122 12.23 -5.18 -5.32
N ASP A 123 12.65 -4.30 -4.41
CA ASP A 123 12.24 -2.92 -4.30
C ASP A 123 11.98 -2.21 -5.63
N GLY A 124 10.74 -1.67 -5.77
CA GLY A 124 10.54 -0.46 -6.57
C GLY A 124 10.34 -0.59 -8.06
N GLU A 125 9.81 -1.69 -8.61
CA GLU A 125 9.27 -1.61 -9.97
C GLU A 125 7.81 -1.12 -9.94
N ALA A 126 7.66 0.17 -10.16
CA ALA A 126 6.43 0.73 -10.69
C ALA A 126 5.95 -0.14 -11.86
N ALA A 127 4.66 -0.51 -11.84
CA ALA A 127 4.03 -1.33 -12.85
C ALA A 127 4.41 -0.88 -14.26
N SER A 128 5.43 -1.50 -14.83
CA SER A 128 5.71 -1.42 -16.25
C SER A 128 4.75 -2.37 -16.94
N GLY A 129 3.66 -1.81 -17.44
CA GLY A 129 3.05 -2.43 -18.60
C GLY A 129 4.12 -2.52 -19.68
N ASP A 130 4.25 -3.72 -20.22
CA ASP A 130 5.10 -4.06 -21.35
C ASP A 130 6.62 -4.12 -21.04
N GLY A 131 7.17 -5.33 -21.09
CA GLY A 131 8.53 -5.73 -20.75
C GLY A 131 9.65 -5.11 -21.60
N LYS A 132 9.80 -3.80 -21.53
CA LYS A 132 11.04 -3.13 -21.94
C LYS A 132 11.93 -3.01 -20.71
N GLN A 133 13.00 -3.80 -20.67
CA GLN A 133 14.14 -3.50 -19.82
C GLN A 133 14.57 -2.06 -20.09
N LEU A 134 14.22 -1.15 -19.18
CA LEU A 134 14.74 0.20 -19.20
C LEU A 134 16.25 0.12 -18.98
N ASN A 135 17.00 0.45 -20.02
CA ASN A 135 18.47 0.49 -19.97
C ASN A 135 18.87 1.71 -19.12
N ILE A 136 18.85 1.52 -17.79
CA ILE A 136 19.22 2.58 -16.84
C ILE A 136 20.71 2.78 -16.92
N LYS A 137 21.13 3.97 -17.39
CA LYS A 137 22.50 4.39 -17.39
C LYS A 137 22.75 5.24 -16.15
N SER A 138 23.71 4.84 -15.34
CA SER A 138 24.18 5.64 -14.21
C SER A 138 25.26 6.59 -14.71
N TYR A 139 25.13 7.87 -14.38
CA TYR A 139 26.08 8.92 -14.73
C TYR A 139 26.73 9.50 -13.48
N SER A 140 28.01 9.88 -13.58
CA SER A 140 28.68 10.65 -12.55
C SER A 140 28.22 12.12 -12.59
N THR A 141 28.49 12.88 -11.52
CA THR A 141 28.18 14.32 -11.45
C THR A 141 28.85 15.11 -12.58
N GLU A 142 30.05 14.72 -12.98
CA GLU A 142 30.83 15.36 -14.06
C GLU A 142 30.19 15.08 -15.43
N GLU A 143 29.78 13.85 -15.67
CA GLU A 143 29.08 13.47 -16.90
C GLU A 143 27.72 14.15 -17.00
N ALA A 144 26.98 14.25 -15.89
CA ALA A 144 25.72 14.98 -15.84
C ALA A 144 25.91 16.46 -16.16
N ALA A 145 26.96 17.09 -15.65
CA ALA A 145 27.29 18.48 -15.96
C ALA A 145 27.58 18.68 -17.45
N MET A 146 28.29 17.76 -18.11
CA MET A 146 28.53 17.80 -19.55
C MET A 146 27.24 17.65 -20.36
N ILE A 147 26.30 16.81 -19.91
CA ILE A 147 24.99 16.65 -20.55
C ILE A 147 24.21 17.95 -20.41
N PHE A 148 24.18 18.58 -19.26
CA PHE A 148 23.50 19.89 -19.06
C PHE A 148 24.15 20.99 -19.91
N ASP A 149 25.44 20.94 -20.12
CA ASP A 149 26.12 21.95 -20.94
C ASP A 149 25.84 21.77 -22.44
N SER A 150 25.56 20.57 -22.89
CA SER A 150 25.17 20.26 -24.28
C SER A 150 23.67 20.47 -24.57
N ALA A 151 22.81 20.44 -23.56
CA ALA A 151 21.38 20.52 -23.72
C ALA A 151 20.92 21.98 -23.91
N GLU A 152 20.02 22.25 -24.87
CA GLU A 152 19.37 23.54 -25.09
C GLU A 152 18.10 23.69 -24.22
N LYS A 153 17.40 22.58 -24.01
CA LYS A 153 16.14 22.54 -23.27
C LYS A 153 16.19 21.46 -22.20
N ILE A 154 15.87 21.81 -20.99
CA ILE A 154 15.91 20.92 -19.82
C ILE A 154 14.53 20.89 -19.17
N ILE A 155 14.02 19.69 -18.87
CA ILE A 155 12.76 19.48 -18.17
C ILE A 155 13.06 18.83 -16.84
N VAL A 156 12.74 19.52 -15.74
CA VAL A 156 12.87 19.00 -14.39
C VAL A 156 11.54 18.41 -13.95
N VAL A 157 11.55 17.16 -13.55
CA VAL A 157 10.36 16.43 -13.05
C VAL A 157 10.58 16.14 -11.55
N PRO A 158 10.22 17.10 -10.66
CA PRO A 158 10.44 16.90 -9.23
C PRO A 158 9.48 15.86 -8.67
N GLY A 159 10.02 14.90 -7.92
CA GLY A 159 9.26 13.92 -7.15
C GLY A 159 9.18 14.29 -5.67
N TYR A 160 8.41 13.53 -4.90
CA TYR A 160 8.25 13.74 -3.45
C TYR A 160 9.57 13.65 -2.68
N GLY A 161 10.50 12.81 -3.11
CA GLY A 161 11.84 12.69 -2.51
C GLY A 161 12.61 14.00 -2.47
N LEU A 162 12.42 14.88 -3.46
CA LEU A 162 13.04 16.20 -3.49
C LEU A 162 12.57 17.08 -2.31
N ALA A 163 11.28 17.01 -1.98
CA ALA A 163 10.70 17.75 -0.85
C ALA A 163 11.19 17.20 0.50
N VAL A 164 11.27 15.88 0.64
CA VAL A 164 11.76 15.21 1.86
C VAL A 164 13.24 15.53 2.11
N ALA A 165 14.05 15.52 1.06
CA ALA A 165 15.46 15.90 1.13
C ALA A 165 15.72 17.40 1.25
N GLN A 166 14.66 18.23 1.17
CA GLN A 166 14.75 19.69 1.12
C GLN A 166 15.72 20.22 0.04
N ALA A 167 15.86 19.47 -1.07
CA ALA A 167 16.80 19.74 -2.14
C ALA A 167 16.24 20.70 -3.23
N GLN A 168 15.03 21.24 -3.04
CA GLN A 168 14.40 22.20 -3.96
C GLN A 168 15.25 23.46 -4.18
N HIS A 169 16.00 23.89 -3.18
CA HIS A 169 16.87 25.05 -3.27
C HIS A 169 18.07 24.79 -4.21
N ALA A 170 18.68 23.61 -4.09
CA ALA A 170 19.78 23.20 -4.98
C ALA A 170 19.33 23.07 -6.45
N VAL A 171 18.13 22.54 -6.67
CA VAL A 171 17.53 22.45 -8.03
C VAL A 171 17.27 23.84 -8.59
N ARG A 172 16.80 24.77 -7.77
CA ARG A 172 16.59 26.17 -8.17
C ARG A 172 17.91 26.84 -8.58
N GLU A 173 18.96 26.70 -7.78
CA GLU A 173 20.28 27.26 -8.08
C GLU A 173 20.82 26.74 -9.42
N VAL A 174 20.69 25.42 -9.67
CA VAL A 174 21.08 24.82 -10.94
C VAL A 174 20.23 25.38 -12.10
N ALA A 175 18.94 25.56 -11.91
CA ALA A 175 18.06 26.13 -12.94
C ALA A 175 18.43 27.59 -13.25
N GLU A 176 18.61 28.45 -12.24
CA GLU A 176 19.03 29.84 -12.40
C GLU A 176 20.39 29.95 -13.14
N PHE A 177 21.32 29.05 -12.83
CA PHE A 177 22.62 28.97 -13.51
C PHE A 177 22.49 28.59 -14.98
N LEU A 178 21.61 27.63 -15.30
CA LEU A 178 21.37 27.16 -16.67
C LEU A 178 20.61 28.22 -17.51
N GLU A 179 19.63 28.89 -16.91
CA GLU A 179 18.93 30.00 -17.53
C GLU A 179 19.86 31.18 -17.81
N GLY A 180 20.79 31.47 -16.88
CA GLY A 180 21.85 32.48 -17.07
C GLY A 180 22.79 32.17 -18.24
N LYS A 181 22.93 30.89 -18.64
CA LYS A 181 23.63 30.44 -19.84
C LYS A 181 22.76 30.45 -21.12
N GLY A 182 21.54 30.98 -21.04
CA GLY A 182 20.61 31.07 -22.19
C GLY A 182 19.84 29.79 -22.50
N LYS A 183 19.81 28.81 -21.57
CA LYS A 183 19.08 27.54 -21.72
C LYS A 183 17.65 27.66 -21.23
N THR A 184 16.74 26.89 -21.79
CA THR A 184 15.34 26.87 -21.36
C THR A 184 15.12 25.77 -20.31
N VAL A 185 14.75 26.17 -19.09
CA VAL A 185 14.40 25.21 -18.02
C VAL A 185 12.88 25.21 -17.81
N LEU A 186 12.28 24.04 -17.88
CA LEU A 186 10.85 23.82 -17.67
C LEU A 186 10.64 22.87 -16.48
N TYR A 187 9.51 22.99 -15.80
CA TYR A 187 9.12 22.12 -14.70
C TYR A 187 7.86 21.36 -15.05
N ALA A 188 7.90 20.03 -14.92
CA ALA A 188 6.72 19.17 -15.02
C ALA A 188 6.42 18.62 -13.62
N ILE A 189 5.49 19.29 -12.93
CA ILE A 189 5.12 18.92 -11.56
C ILE A 189 3.99 17.90 -11.62
N HIS A 190 4.21 16.77 -10.92
CA HIS A 190 3.22 15.71 -10.79
C HIS A 190 2.08 16.12 -9.85
#